data_fd4206eaa14a5f0c10dba6cb2616f99a
#
_entry.id   fd4206eaa14a5f0c10dba6cb2616f99a
#
_cell.length_a   1.000
_cell.length_b   1.000
_cell.length_c   1.000
_cell.angle_alpha   90.00
_cell.angle_beta   90.00
_cell.angle_gamma   90.00
#
_symmetry.space_group_name_H-M   'P 1'
#
loop_
_entity.id
_entity.type
_entity.pdbx_description
1 polymer ?
#
loop_
_entity_poly.entity_id
_entity_poly.type
_entity_poly.pdbx_seq_one_letter_code
_entity_poly.pdbx_strand_id
1 'polypeptide(L)'
;MALSSLIWAPHDLPAQDLRPEDIVTIVPKDAIPAILSPSFEEGSNVPWLKGKELVIGVEINGDSRAYPVPILSRVEIVNDRVGGIDIAVTWXPLCHSAIVYDRRIAGKELTFGVSGKLHANNLVMYD
;
A
#
# COMPACT_ATOMS: atom_id res chain seq x y z
N MET A 1 -6.97 11.70 45.59
CA MET A 1 -6.88 11.96 44.14
C MET A 1 -7.18 10.66 43.40
N ALA A 2 -8.32 10.57 42.76
CA ALA A 2 -8.68 9.37 42.00
C ALA A 2 -8.24 9.57 40.54
N LEU A 3 -7.31 8.70 40.08
CA LEU A 3 -6.96 8.65 38.65
C LEU A 3 -8.09 7.94 37.92
N SER A 4 -8.86 8.71 37.17
CA SER A 4 -9.86 8.14 36.28
C SER A 4 -9.15 7.57 35.06
N SER A 5 -9.04 6.25 34.97
CA SER A 5 -8.51 5.58 33.79
C SER A 5 -9.55 5.68 32.68
N LEU A 6 -9.23 6.45 31.66
CA LEU A 6 -10.02 6.48 30.42
C LEU A 6 -9.83 5.12 29.74
N ILE A 7 -10.85 4.27 29.82
CA ILE A 7 -10.84 3.02 29.05
C ILE A 7 -11.33 3.35 27.66
N TRP A 8 -10.41 3.29 26.69
CA TRP A 8 -10.78 3.41 25.30
C TRP A 8 -11.41 2.08 24.86
N ALA A 9 -12.71 2.05 24.71
CA ALA A 9 -13.37 0.91 24.10
C ALA A 9 -13.15 0.98 22.58
N PRO A 10 -12.74 -0.12 21.97
CA PRO A 10 -12.66 -0.13 20.51
C PRO A 10 -14.07 0.07 19.94
N HIS A 11 -14.22 1.15 19.18
CA HIS A 11 -15.45 1.36 18.45
C HIS A 11 -15.40 0.48 17.21
N ASP A 12 -16.27 -0.52 17.17
CA ASP A 12 -16.48 -1.30 15.95
C ASP A 12 -17.11 -0.36 14.92
N LEU A 13 -16.28 0.22 14.07
CA LEU A 13 -16.79 0.94 12.92
C LEU A 13 -17.55 -0.07 12.06
N PRO A 14 -18.80 0.23 11.70
CA PRO A 14 -19.53 -0.68 10.84
C PRO A 14 -18.78 -0.86 9.53
N ALA A 15 -18.60 -2.10 9.12
CA ALA A 15 -18.00 -2.39 7.83
C ALA A 15 -18.82 -1.66 6.77
N GLN A 16 -18.15 -0.87 5.93
CA GLN A 16 -18.82 -0.22 4.82
C GLN A 16 -19.39 -1.29 3.90
N ASP A 17 -20.68 -1.19 3.61
CA ASP A 17 -21.35 -2.13 2.73
C ASP A 17 -20.91 -1.79 1.29
N LEU A 18 -19.85 -2.47 0.83
CA LEU A 18 -19.31 -2.26 -0.51
C LEU A 18 -20.29 -2.83 -1.53
N ARG A 19 -20.99 -1.96 -2.22
CA ARG A 19 -21.91 -2.38 -3.26
C ARG A 19 -21.17 -2.41 -4.60
N PRO A 20 -21.35 -3.46 -5.41
CA PRO A 20 -20.66 -3.56 -6.70
C PRO A 20 -20.86 -2.34 -7.61
N GLU A 21 -22.02 -1.70 -7.53
CA GLU A 21 -22.32 -0.51 -8.35
C GLU A 21 -21.52 0.73 -7.94
N ASP A 22 -20.90 0.72 -6.77
CA ASP A 22 -20.04 1.83 -6.32
C ASP A 22 -18.61 1.71 -6.84
N ILE A 23 -18.30 0.60 -7.54
CA ILE A 23 -16.97 0.34 -8.09
C ILE A 23 -16.93 0.80 -9.56
N VAL A 24 -16.06 1.75 -9.84
CA VAL A 24 -15.94 2.36 -11.17
C VAL A 24 -14.67 1.83 -11.86
N THR A 25 -14.79 1.36 -13.10
CA THR A 25 -13.64 0.95 -13.91
C THR A 25 -13.05 2.16 -14.62
N ILE A 26 -11.76 2.39 -14.43
CA ILE A 26 -11.03 3.52 -15.02
C ILE A 26 -10.16 3.03 -16.19
N VAL A 27 -9.44 1.93 -15.98
CA VAL A 27 -8.60 1.29 -17.00
C VAL A 27 -8.80 -0.23 -16.93
N PRO A 28 -8.40 -0.97 -17.96
CA PRO A 28 -8.47 -2.44 -17.89
C PRO A 28 -7.59 -3.00 -16.77
N LYS A 29 -7.95 -4.20 -16.30
CA LYS A 29 -7.14 -4.95 -15.32
C LYS A 29 -5.70 -5.07 -15.84
N ASP A 30 -4.75 -4.79 -14.97
CA ASP A 30 -3.30 -4.86 -15.23
C ASP A 30 -2.79 -3.93 -16.34
N ALA A 31 -3.60 -2.94 -16.75
CA ALA A 31 -3.09 -1.86 -17.61
C ALA A 31 -1.95 -1.09 -16.91
N ILE A 32 -1.98 -1.11 -15.58
CA ILE A 32 -0.89 -0.61 -14.73
C ILE A 32 -0.29 -1.84 -14.07
N PRO A 33 0.95 -2.24 -14.43
CA PRO A 33 1.52 -3.48 -13.89
C PRO A 33 2.06 -3.30 -12.48
N ALA A 34 1.60 -4.11 -11.54
CA ALA A 34 2.16 -4.13 -10.18
C ALA A 34 3.57 -4.74 -10.20
N ILE A 35 4.44 -4.27 -9.30
CA ILE A 35 5.75 -4.92 -9.10
C ILE A 35 5.54 -6.12 -8.16
N LEU A 36 5.96 -7.30 -8.62
CA LEU A 36 5.80 -8.55 -7.86
C LEU A 36 7.07 -8.97 -7.15
N SER A 37 8.22 -8.46 -7.58
CA SER A 37 9.53 -8.82 -7.02
C SER A 37 10.46 -7.61 -7.18
N PRO A 38 10.41 -6.66 -6.24
CA PRO A 38 11.24 -5.46 -6.35
C PRO A 38 12.72 -5.74 -6.13
N SER A 39 13.58 -4.97 -6.78
CA SER A 39 15.01 -4.92 -6.49
C SER A 39 15.32 -3.55 -5.90
N PHE A 40 16.31 -3.50 -5.04
CA PHE A 40 16.69 -2.28 -4.32
C PHE A 40 18.17 -1.96 -4.53
N GLU A 41 18.46 -0.66 -4.48
CA GLU A 41 19.83 -0.15 -4.50
C GLU A 41 20.08 0.64 -3.21
N GLU A 42 21.34 0.74 -2.83
CA GLU A 42 21.73 1.60 -1.72
C GLU A 42 21.38 3.05 -2.04
N GLY A 43 20.87 3.78 -1.04
CA GLY A 43 20.43 5.16 -1.23
C GLY A 43 21.49 6.08 -1.84
N SER A 44 22.77 5.80 -1.55
CA SER A 44 23.89 6.54 -2.14
C SER A 44 24.05 6.33 -3.64
N ASN A 45 23.44 5.28 -4.18
CA ASN A 45 23.60 4.86 -5.59
C ASN A 45 22.39 5.21 -6.45
N VAL A 46 21.51 6.10 -5.97
CA VAL A 46 20.28 6.48 -6.71
C VAL A 46 20.29 7.99 -7.04
N PRO A 47 21.22 8.45 -7.89
CA PRO A 47 21.34 9.89 -8.19
C PRO A 47 20.14 10.47 -8.93
N TRP A 48 19.30 9.61 -9.51
CA TRP A 48 18.06 10.03 -10.18
C TRP A 48 16.98 10.45 -9.18
N LEU A 49 17.05 9.99 -7.92
CA LEU A 49 16.08 10.36 -6.89
C LEU A 49 16.54 11.66 -6.22
N LYS A 50 15.86 12.75 -6.52
CA LYS A 50 16.23 14.06 -5.99
C LYS A 50 15.83 14.19 -4.52
N GLY A 51 16.56 15.02 -3.77
CA GLY A 51 16.36 15.15 -2.33
C GLY A 51 14.99 15.66 -1.88
N LYS A 52 14.22 16.25 -2.78
CA LYS A 52 12.88 16.75 -2.48
C LYS A 52 11.76 15.78 -2.91
N GLU A 53 12.11 14.68 -3.56
CA GLU A 53 11.11 13.72 -4.01
C GLU A 53 10.64 12.85 -2.84
N LEU A 54 9.34 12.56 -2.82
CA LEU A 54 8.72 11.80 -1.74
C LEU A 54 9.03 10.31 -1.89
N VAL A 55 9.20 9.66 -0.76
CA VAL A 55 9.31 8.20 -0.68
C VAL A 55 8.35 7.69 0.39
N ILE A 56 7.89 6.46 0.24
CA ILE A 56 7.21 5.75 1.31
C ILE A 56 8.29 4.93 2.02
N GLY A 57 8.56 5.27 3.29
CA GLY A 57 9.53 4.54 4.10
C GLY A 57 8.82 3.45 4.89
N VAL A 58 9.41 2.25 4.91
CA VAL A 58 8.90 1.12 5.69
C VAL A 58 10.06 0.53 6.47
N GLU A 59 9.85 0.30 7.75
CA GLU A 59 10.82 -0.40 8.58
C GLU A 59 10.09 -1.49 9.38
N ILE A 60 10.53 -2.73 9.24
CA ILE A 60 9.96 -3.88 9.93
C ILE A 60 11.11 -4.75 10.42
N ASN A 61 11.14 -5.03 11.72
CA ASN A 61 12.15 -5.90 12.34
C ASN A 61 13.59 -5.51 11.97
N GLY A 62 13.86 -4.19 11.86
CA GLY A 62 15.19 -3.68 11.57
C GLY A 62 15.57 -3.70 10.08
N ASP A 63 14.70 -4.19 9.20
CA ASP A 63 14.88 -4.13 7.75
C ASP A 63 14.14 -2.90 7.23
N SER A 64 14.82 -2.03 6.51
CA SER A 64 14.27 -0.75 6.04
C SER A 64 14.26 -0.69 4.51
N ARG A 65 13.18 -0.16 3.95
CA ARG A 65 13.01 0.06 2.51
C ARG A 65 12.44 1.43 2.26
N ALA A 66 12.78 2.02 1.12
CA ALA A 66 12.17 3.26 0.64
C ALA A 66 11.64 3.03 -0.76
N TYR A 67 10.38 3.39 -0.97
CA TYR A 67 9.69 3.19 -2.25
C TYR A 67 9.41 4.59 -2.84
N PRO A 68 10.16 4.99 -3.90
CA PRO A 68 9.99 6.34 -4.45
C PRO A 68 8.63 6.56 -5.08
N VAL A 69 7.96 7.64 -4.70
CA VAL A 69 6.65 8.01 -5.23
C VAL A 69 6.67 8.15 -6.77
N PRO A 70 7.73 8.68 -7.40
CA PRO A 70 7.78 8.70 -8.87
C PRO A 70 7.69 7.32 -9.52
N ILE A 71 8.20 6.28 -8.87
CA ILE A 71 8.05 4.89 -9.36
C ILE A 71 6.63 4.41 -9.05
N LEU A 72 6.18 4.57 -7.79
CA LEU A 72 4.86 4.14 -7.37
C LEU A 72 3.74 4.76 -8.21
N SER A 73 3.93 5.99 -8.70
CA SER A 73 2.95 6.66 -9.56
C SER A 73 2.76 5.97 -10.93
N ARG A 74 3.63 5.01 -11.26
CA ARG A 74 3.55 4.25 -12.52
C ARG A 74 3.07 2.82 -12.32
N VAL A 75 3.20 2.28 -11.10
CA VAL A 75 2.91 0.87 -10.85
C VAL A 75 1.84 0.67 -9.79
N GLU A 76 1.60 1.67 -8.97
CA GLU A 76 0.59 1.74 -7.91
C GLU A 76 0.74 0.71 -6.79
N ILE A 77 1.24 -0.50 -7.07
CA ILE A 77 1.39 -1.58 -6.08
C ILE A 77 2.77 -2.20 -6.19
N VAL A 78 3.44 -2.36 -5.05
CA VAL A 78 4.68 -3.15 -4.93
C VAL A 78 4.43 -4.24 -3.90
N ASN A 79 4.49 -5.50 -4.33
CA ASN A 79 4.47 -6.66 -3.43
C ASN A 79 5.92 -6.93 -3.02
N ASP A 80 6.18 -6.94 -1.70
CA ASP A 80 7.53 -7.09 -1.17
C ASP A 80 7.53 -7.93 0.10
N ARG A 81 8.72 -8.20 0.61
CA ARG A 81 8.92 -8.85 1.91
C ARG A 81 9.98 -8.08 2.68
N VAL A 82 9.58 -7.48 3.80
CA VAL A 82 10.45 -6.62 4.62
C VAL A 82 10.49 -7.19 6.04
N GLY A 83 11.68 -7.42 6.57
CA GLY A 83 11.84 -7.96 7.92
C GLY A 83 11.11 -9.28 8.15
N GLY A 84 10.96 -10.09 7.10
CA GLY A 84 10.26 -11.38 7.18
C GLY A 84 8.74 -11.28 7.02
N ILE A 85 8.19 -10.08 6.82
CA ILE A 85 6.74 -9.86 6.67
C ILE A 85 6.42 -9.55 5.20
N ASP A 86 5.43 -10.25 4.67
CA ASP A 86 4.96 -10.03 3.29
C ASP A 86 4.03 -8.83 3.27
N ILE A 87 4.38 -7.80 2.50
CA ILE A 87 3.64 -6.53 2.47
C ILE A 87 3.29 -6.12 1.04
N ALA A 88 2.25 -5.31 0.91
CA ALA A 88 1.95 -4.58 -0.32
C ALA A 88 2.02 -3.08 -0.02
N VAL A 89 2.93 -2.40 -0.69
CA VAL A 89 3.04 -0.94 -0.61
C VAL A 89 2.21 -0.36 -1.75
N THR A 90 1.23 0.48 -1.44
CA THR A 90 0.28 1.01 -2.41
C THR A 90 0.30 2.52 -2.45
N TRP A 91 -0.03 3.08 -3.62
CA TRP A 91 -0.07 4.52 -3.87
C TRP A 91 -1.15 4.87 -4.87
N UNK A 92 -2.19 5.75 -4.81
CA UNK A 92 -2.89 6.00 -5.43
C UNK A 92 -2.70 7.03 -5.88
N PRO A 93 -2.25 7.59 -6.90
CA PRO A 93 -1.91 8.91 -7.39
C PRO A 93 -3.06 9.93 -7.41
N LEU A 94 -4.26 9.47 -7.63
CA LEU A 94 -5.41 10.37 -7.75
C LEU A 94 -5.74 11.11 -6.45
N CYS A 95 -5.57 10.44 -5.33
CA CYS A 95 -5.84 11.05 -4.02
C CYS A 95 -4.58 11.27 -3.19
N HIS A 96 -3.40 10.98 -3.77
CA HIS A 96 -2.10 11.11 -3.12
C HIS A 96 -2.05 10.40 -1.76
N SER A 97 -2.58 9.18 -1.71
CA SER A 97 -2.60 8.39 -0.48
C SER A 97 -1.72 7.16 -0.60
N ALA A 98 -1.09 6.79 0.52
CA ALA A 98 -0.22 5.63 0.62
C ALA A 98 -0.69 4.74 1.76
N ILE A 99 -0.71 3.43 1.53
CA ILE A 99 -1.02 2.45 2.58
C ILE A 99 -0.10 1.25 2.39
N VAL A 100 0.36 0.69 3.51
CA VAL A 100 1.14 -0.54 3.51
C VAL A 100 0.28 -1.62 4.18
N TYR A 101 0.01 -2.69 3.46
CA TYR A 101 -0.82 -3.80 3.93
C TYR A 101 0.03 -5.03 4.23
N ASP A 102 -0.35 -5.82 5.23
CA ASP A 102 0.13 -7.20 5.38
C ASP A 102 -0.58 -8.03 4.31
N ARG A 103 0.20 -8.80 3.51
CA ARG A 103 -0.37 -9.63 2.43
C ARG A 103 -0.87 -11.00 2.91
N ARG A 104 -0.82 -11.27 4.20
CA ARG A 104 -1.26 -12.56 4.74
C ARG A 104 -2.69 -12.43 5.24
N ILE A 105 -3.59 -13.14 4.60
CA ILE A 105 -5.01 -13.16 4.98
C ILE A 105 -5.41 -14.62 5.23
N ALA A 106 -5.94 -14.91 6.41
CA ALA A 106 -6.37 -16.25 6.81
C ALA A 106 -5.28 -17.31 6.60
N GLY A 107 -4.02 -16.94 6.90
CA GLY A 107 -2.88 -17.85 6.80
C GLY A 107 -2.33 -18.06 5.39
N LYS A 108 -2.85 -17.35 4.40
CA LYS A 108 -2.38 -17.40 3.02
C LYS A 108 -1.67 -16.10 2.66
N GLU A 109 -0.55 -16.23 1.95
CA GLU A 109 0.11 -15.09 1.34
C GLU A 109 -0.58 -14.78 0.02
N LEU A 110 -1.03 -13.54 -0.13
CA LEU A 110 -1.66 -13.06 -1.35
C LEU A 110 -0.67 -12.23 -2.18
N THR A 111 -0.95 -12.08 -3.46
CA THR A 111 -0.15 -11.24 -4.36
C THR A 111 -1.10 -10.28 -5.05
N PHE A 112 -0.98 -8.99 -4.73
CA PHE A 112 -1.94 -8.01 -5.20
C PHE A 112 -1.57 -7.41 -6.55
N GLY A 113 -2.59 -7.29 -7.41
CA GLY A 113 -2.50 -6.63 -8.71
C GLY A 113 -3.45 -5.45 -8.81
N VAL A 114 -3.23 -4.61 -9.83
CA VAL A 114 -4.02 -3.41 -10.08
C VAL A 114 -5.26 -3.79 -10.90
N SER A 115 -6.45 -3.65 -10.29
CA SER A 115 -7.69 -4.02 -10.96
C SER A 115 -8.11 -3.02 -12.04
N GLY A 116 -7.56 -1.79 -12.00
CA GLY A 116 -8.00 -0.69 -12.84
C GLY A 116 -9.31 -0.07 -12.38
N LYS A 117 -9.73 -0.39 -11.17
CA LYS A 117 -11.01 0.05 -10.60
C LYS A 117 -10.79 0.90 -9.36
N LEU A 118 -11.78 1.75 -9.09
CA LEU A 118 -11.80 2.61 -7.90
C LEU A 118 -13.10 2.42 -7.14
N HIS A 119 -13.02 2.55 -5.82
CA HIS A 119 -14.16 2.72 -4.94
C HIS A 119 -13.92 3.97 -4.09
N ALA A 120 -14.82 4.95 -4.19
CA ALA A 120 -14.69 6.24 -3.48
C ALA A 120 -13.28 6.86 -3.68
N ASN A 121 -12.78 6.81 -4.91
CA ASN A 121 -11.45 7.28 -5.33
C ASN A 121 -10.27 6.51 -4.75
N ASN A 122 -10.51 5.40 -4.07
CA ASN A 122 -9.44 4.54 -3.57
C ASN A 122 -9.23 3.35 -4.49
N LEU A 123 -7.97 2.92 -4.58
CA LEU A 123 -7.55 1.79 -5.40
C LEU A 123 -8.25 0.50 -4.96
N VAL A 124 -8.83 -0.22 -5.91
CA VAL A 124 -9.33 -1.58 -5.69
C VAL A 124 -8.28 -2.56 -6.22
N MET A 125 -7.78 -3.39 -5.32
CA MET A 125 -6.80 -4.43 -5.67
C MET A 125 -7.49 -5.77 -5.88
N TYR A 126 -6.81 -6.69 -6.56
CA TYR A 126 -7.23 -8.09 -6.65
C TYR A 126 -6.05 -9.00 -6.28
N ASP A 127 -6.31 -10.23 -5.90
CA ASP A 127 -5.32 -11.29 -5.65
C ASP A 127 -5.49 -12.45 -6.64
#